data_695c4337faae96bd9d1095e76cd456b6
#
_entry.id   695c4337faae96bd9d1095e76cd456b6
#
_cell.length_a   1.000
_cell.length_b   1.000
_cell.length_c   1.000
_cell.angle_alpha   90.00
_cell.angle_beta   90.00
_cell.angle_gamma   90.00
#
_symmetry.space_group_name_H-M   'P 1'
#
loop_
_entity.id
_entity.type
_entity.pdbx_description
1 polymer ?
#
loop_
_entity_poly.entity_id
_entity_poly.type
_entity_poly.pdbx_seq_one_letter_code
_entity_poly.pdbx_strand_id
1 'polypeptide(L)'
;MDNKVLFAKKCIAESLIGLMNEKDYQEISVTEICDRAGYSRMSYYRNFSGKDDILISYMKMLVDEFRKASSAQVPHFTMVTYEHLVFAFRYFRNYSYFMECLLKANLSAIIQYGLNYYMDTYFLDEGD
;
A
#
# COMPACT_ATOMS: atom_id res chain seq x y z
N MET A 1 11.99 -10.36 -1.70
CA MET A 1 12.23 -9.20 -2.61
C MET A 1 13.51 -8.50 -2.19
N ASP A 2 14.32 -8.12 -3.16
CA ASP A 2 15.52 -7.36 -2.93
C ASP A 2 15.20 -6.04 -2.23
N ASN A 3 15.99 -5.68 -1.22
CA ASN A 3 15.79 -4.45 -0.46
C ASN A 3 15.87 -3.20 -1.34
N LYS A 4 16.74 -3.21 -2.37
CA LYS A 4 16.86 -2.10 -3.30
C LYS A 4 15.59 -1.92 -4.14
N VAL A 5 14.98 -3.02 -4.58
CA VAL A 5 13.75 -3.00 -5.35
C VAL A 5 12.60 -2.50 -4.48
N LEU A 6 12.51 -2.99 -3.25
CA LEU A 6 11.48 -2.58 -2.32
C LEU A 6 11.59 -1.08 -2.00
N PHE A 7 12.82 -0.60 -1.79
CA PHE A 7 13.06 0.81 -1.51
C PHE A 7 12.64 1.68 -2.69
N ALA A 8 13.00 1.27 -3.92
CA ALA A 8 12.62 2.00 -5.13
C ALA A 8 11.11 2.07 -5.29
N LYS A 9 10.42 0.94 -5.09
CA LYS A 9 8.95 0.90 -5.17
C LYS A 9 8.31 1.83 -4.16
N LYS A 10 8.84 1.86 -2.94
CA LYS A 10 8.34 2.72 -1.88
C LYS A 10 8.53 4.20 -2.21
N CYS A 11 9.71 4.57 -2.71
CA CYS A 11 10.00 5.95 -3.09
C CYS A 11 9.09 6.42 -4.24
N ILE A 12 8.87 5.56 -5.22
CA ILE A 12 7.99 5.88 -6.35
C ILE A 12 6.55 6.06 -5.86
N ALA A 13 6.09 5.17 -4.97
CA ALA A 13 4.74 5.26 -4.41
C ALA A 13 4.56 6.53 -3.59
N GLU A 14 5.50 6.86 -2.73
CA GLU A 14 5.43 8.08 -1.91
C GLU A 14 5.46 9.33 -2.76
N SER A 15 6.21 9.31 -3.88
CA SER A 15 6.23 10.40 -4.84
C SER A 15 4.85 10.61 -5.47
N LEU A 16 4.21 9.53 -5.89
CA LEU A 16 2.87 9.60 -6.47
C LEU A 16 1.86 10.11 -5.44
N ILE A 17 1.89 9.60 -4.23
CA ILE A 17 0.99 10.03 -3.15
C ILE A 17 1.15 11.52 -2.89
N GLY A 18 2.38 12.02 -2.86
CA GLY A 18 2.64 13.45 -2.71
C GLY A 18 2.07 14.28 -3.83
N LEU A 19 2.21 13.81 -5.07
CA LEU A 19 1.66 14.50 -6.23
C LEU A 19 0.13 14.50 -6.22
N MET A 20 -0.50 13.42 -5.71
CA MET A 20 -1.95 13.35 -5.60
C MET A 20 -2.52 14.40 -4.65
N ASN A 21 -1.71 14.92 -3.75
CA ASN A 21 -2.11 16.01 -2.88
C ASN A 21 -2.04 17.37 -3.57
N GLU A 22 -1.31 17.47 -4.69
CA GLU A 22 -1.07 18.73 -5.38
C GLU A 22 -1.91 18.89 -6.65
N LYS A 23 -2.30 17.78 -7.26
CA LYS A 23 -3.06 17.82 -8.53
C LYS A 23 -3.88 16.54 -8.70
N ASP A 24 -4.80 16.57 -9.65
CA ASP A 24 -5.68 15.44 -9.92
C ASP A 24 -4.88 14.24 -10.40
N TYR A 25 -5.27 13.07 -9.91
CA TYR A 25 -4.60 11.81 -10.23
C TYR A 25 -4.47 11.60 -11.74
N GLN A 26 -5.53 11.91 -12.49
CA GLN A 26 -5.55 11.71 -13.95
C GLN A 26 -4.51 12.56 -14.67
N GLU A 27 -4.12 13.69 -14.09
CA GLU A 27 -3.18 14.63 -14.70
C GLU A 27 -1.73 14.34 -14.33
N ILE A 28 -1.47 13.41 -13.42
CA ILE A 28 -0.11 13.07 -13.00
C ILE A 28 0.53 12.17 -14.04
N SER A 29 1.68 12.58 -14.56
CA SER A 29 2.42 11.82 -15.57
C SER A 29 3.50 10.94 -14.92
N VAL A 30 3.91 9.89 -15.64
CA VAL A 30 5.02 9.03 -15.23
C VAL A 30 6.29 9.85 -15.07
N THR A 31 6.52 10.82 -15.97
CA THR A 31 7.70 11.67 -15.90
C THR A 31 7.75 12.46 -14.59
N GLU A 32 6.62 13.05 -14.17
CA GLU A 32 6.56 13.77 -12.91
C GLU A 32 6.86 12.87 -11.72
N ILE A 33 6.30 11.67 -11.73
CA ILE A 33 6.52 10.70 -10.65
C ILE A 33 8.01 10.35 -10.55
N CYS A 34 8.61 10.03 -11.69
CA CYS A 34 10.02 9.63 -11.75
C CYS A 34 10.96 10.76 -11.35
N ASP A 35 10.69 11.96 -11.84
CA ASP A 35 11.52 13.14 -11.52
C ASP A 35 11.50 13.40 -10.01
N ARG A 36 10.34 13.33 -9.40
CA ARG A 36 10.19 13.57 -7.96
C ARG A 36 10.83 12.45 -7.13
N ALA A 37 10.72 11.21 -7.60
CA ALA A 37 11.26 10.06 -6.88
C ALA A 37 12.76 9.87 -7.07
N GLY A 38 13.34 10.48 -8.11
CA GLY A 38 14.76 10.32 -8.42
C GLY A 38 15.09 9.01 -9.12
N TYR A 39 14.14 8.45 -9.85
CA TYR A 39 14.33 7.20 -10.60
C TYR A 39 14.06 7.42 -12.09
N SER A 40 14.70 6.59 -12.94
CA SER A 40 14.49 6.67 -14.37
C SER A 40 13.16 6.07 -14.78
N ARG A 41 12.66 6.46 -15.96
CA ARG A 41 11.43 5.86 -16.50
C ARG A 41 11.63 4.36 -16.78
N MET A 42 12.85 3.95 -17.14
CA MET A 42 13.15 2.53 -17.31
C MET A 42 12.97 1.76 -16.01
N SER A 43 13.44 2.33 -14.90
CA SER A 43 13.23 1.73 -13.58
C SER A 43 11.75 1.60 -13.26
N TYR A 44 10.98 2.64 -13.58
CA TYR A 44 9.54 2.64 -13.39
C TYR A 44 8.88 1.49 -14.16
N TYR A 45 9.14 1.40 -15.48
CA TYR A 45 8.50 0.39 -16.32
C TYR A 45 8.97 -1.04 -16.01
N ARG A 46 10.12 -1.17 -15.38
CA ARG A 46 10.61 -2.47 -14.92
C ARG A 46 9.82 -2.97 -13.72
N ASN A 47 9.31 -2.06 -12.91
CA ASN A 47 8.66 -2.40 -11.63
C ASN A 47 7.14 -2.30 -11.66
N PHE A 48 6.56 -1.49 -12.55
CA PHE A 48 5.13 -1.21 -12.55
C PHE A 48 4.56 -1.22 -13.95
N SER A 49 3.30 -1.67 -14.06
CA SER A 49 2.55 -1.66 -15.32
C SER A 49 1.82 -0.32 -15.55
N GLY A 50 1.64 0.48 -14.51
CA GLY A 50 0.95 1.77 -14.61
C GLY A 50 0.80 2.41 -13.25
N LYS A 51 0.16 3.59 -13.21
CA LYS A 51 -0.01 4.34 -11.96
C LYS A 51 -0.83 3.59 -10.91
N ASP A 52 -1.91 2.93 -11.35
CA ASP A 52 -2.74 2.17 -10.42
C ASP A 52 -1.94 1.05 -9.76
N ASP A 53 -1.05 0.44 -10.53
CA ASP A 53 -0.20 -0.64 -10.02
C ASP A 53 0.74 -0.16 -8.92
N ILE A 54 1.18 1.10 -8.98
CA ILE A 54 2.00 1.70 -7.92
C ILE A 54 1.23 1.67 -6.59
N LEU A 55 -0.03 2.11 -6.63
CA LEU A 55 -0.86 2.21 -5.43
C LEU A 55 -1.28 0.84 -4.92
N ILE A 56 -1.57 -0.09 -5.83
CA ILE A 56 -1.89 -1.47 -5.47
C ILE A 56 -0.69 -2.13 -4.79
N SER A 57 0.50 -1.95 -5.35
CA SER A 57 1.73 -2.50 -4.77
C SER A 57 2.02 -1.90 -3.40
N TYR A 58 1.76 -0.61 -3.23
CA TYR A 58 1.94 0.05 -1.94
C TYR A 58 0.97 -0.49 -0.89
N MET A 59 -0.30 -0.64 -1.27
CA MET A 59 -1.31 -1.23 -0.39
C MET A 59 -0.91 -2.64 0.03
N LYS A 60 -0.45 -3.45 -0.92
CA LYS A 60 0.00 -4.81 -0.63
C LYS A 60 1.16 -4.81 0.38
N MET A 61 2.11 -3.90 0.21
CA MET A 61 3.23 -3.75 1.12
C MET A 61 2.75 -3.39 2.54
N LEU A 62 1.80 -2.47 2.66
CA LEU A 62 1.25 -2.07 3.95
C LEU A 62 0.57 -3.24 4.65
N VAL A 63 -0.18 -4.05 3.90
CA VAL A 63 -0.87 -5.22 4.45
C VAL A 63 0.16 -6.25 4.92
N ASP A 64 1.20 -6.51 4.13
CA ASP A 64 2.25 -7.45 4.51
C ASP A 64 2.98 -6.99 5.78
N GLU A 65 3.29 -5.71 5.87
CA GLU A 65 3.92 -5.14 7.07
C GLU A 65 2.99 -5.20 8.28
N PHE A 66 1.71 -4.93 8.06
CA PHE A 66 0.70 -5.06 9.13
C PHE A 66 0.66 -6.48 9.65
N ARG A 67 0.69 -7.46 8.76
CA ARG A 67 0.65 -8.87 9.17
C ARG A 67 1.84 -9.22 10.05
N LYS A 68 3.02 -8.77 9.68
CA LYS A 68 4.23 -9.00 10.48
C LYS A 68 4.11 -8.34 11.86
N ALA A 69 3.64 -7.10 11.89
CA ALA A 69 3.49 -6.37 13.15
C ALA A 69 2.42 -7.00 14.04
N SER A 70 1.29 -7.42 13.46
CA SER A 70 0.22 -8.02 14.24
C SER A 70 0.61 -9.39 14.78
N SER A 71 1.40 -10.17 14.04
CA SER A 71 1.89 -11.47 14.51
C SER A 71 2.78 -11.32 15.74
N ALA A 72 3.54 -10.24 15.82
CA ALA A 72 4.41 -9.97 16.96
C ALA A 72 3.64 -9.51 18.18
N GLN A 73 2.56 -8.72 17.99
CA GLN A 73 1.79 -8.10 19.07
C GLN A 73 0.62 -8.98 19.54
N VAL A 74 -0.01 -9.70 18.61
CA VAL A 74 -1.18 -10.54 18.90
C VAL A 74 -0.94 -11.90 18.26
N PRO A 75 -0.05 -12.71 18.86
CA PRO A 75 0.27 -14.02 18.30
C PRO A 75 -0.91 -15.00 18.43
N HIS A 76 -0.97 -15.95 17.50
CA HIS A 76 -1.92 -17.06 17.53
C HIS A 76 -3.39 -16.71 17.41
N PHE A 77 -3.74 -15.55 16.85
CA PHE A 77 -5.16 -15.32 16.60
C PHE A 77 -5.56 -16.02 15.29
N THR A 78 -6.65 -16.74 15.35
CA THR A 78 -7.22 -17.42 14.19
C THR A 78 -8.57 -16.84 13.80
N MET A 79 -9.02 -15.84 14.56
CA MET A 79 -10.27 -15.15 14.32
C MET A 79 -10.11 -13.70 14.77
N VAL A 80 -11.02 -12.85 14.34
CA VAL A 80 -10.98 -11.43 14.69
C VAL A 80 -11.31 -11.27 16.16
N THR A 81 -10.37 -10.70 16.93
CA THR A 81 -10.56 -10.41 18.35
C THR A 81 -10.59 -8.91 18.56
N TYR A 82 -11.02 -8.50 19.75
CA TYR A 82 -11.00 -7.08 20.13
C TYR A 82 -9.59 -6.50 20.04
N GLU A 83 -8.61 -7.22 20.56
CA GLU A 83 -7.22 -6.80 20.56
C GLU A 83 -6.69 -6.63 19.14
N HIS A 84 -7.05 -7.54 18.25
CA HIS A 84 -6.65 -7.48 16.85
C HIS A 84 -7.27 -6.25 16.16
N LEU A 85 -8.56 -6.00 16.41
CA LEU A 85 -9.24 -4.85 15.82
C LEU A 85 -8.62 -3.54 16.31
N VAL A 86 -8.35 -3.42 17.60
CA VAL A 86 -7.72 -2.21 18.16
C VAL A 86 -6.34 -2.00 17.54
N PHE A 87 -5.56 -3.06 17.42
CA PHE A 87 -4.24 -2.98 16.80
C PHE A 87 -4.34 -2.54 15.36
N ALA A 88 -5.28 -3.12 14.60
CA ALA A 88 -5.48 -2.78 13.18
C ALA A 88 -5.84 -1.30 13.02
N PHE A 89 -6.79 -0.79 13.80
CA PHE A 89 -7.19 0.61 13.70
C PHE A 89 -6.03 1.55 14.04
N ARG A 90 -5.25 1.23 15.06
CA ARG A 90 -4.09 2.03 15.44
C ARG A 90 -3.02 2.02 14.37
N TYR A 91 -2.78 0.86 13.78
CA TYR A 91 -1.77 0.72 12.74
C TYR A 91 -2.14 1.52 11.50
N PHE A 92 -3.35 1.31 10.99
CA PHE A 92 -3.76 1.96 9.74
C PHE A 92 -4.07 3.45 9.90
N ARG A 93 -4.26 3.92 11.13
CA ARG A 93 -4.39 5.36 11.37
C ARG A 93 -3.14 6.12 10.93
N ASN A 94 -1.98 5.48 10.99
CA ASN A 94 -0.73 6.09 10.52
C ASN A 94 -0.70 6.28 9.01
N TYR A 95 -1.62 5.62 8.29
CA TYR A 95 -1.72 5.69 6.83
C TYR A 95 -3.01 6.37 6.38
N SER A 96 -3.64 7.14 7.26
CA SER A 96 -4.88 7.85 6.93
C SER A 96 -4.72 8.78 5.73
N TYR A 97 -3.55 9.42 5.60
CA TYR A 97 -3.25 10.29 4.48
C TYR A 97 -3.36 9.53 3.15
N PHE A 98 -2.78 8.34 3.08
CA PHE A 98 -2.85 7.50 1.89
C PHE A 98 -4.30 7.10 1.59
N MET A 99 -5.05 6.69 2.62
CA MET A 99 -6.45 6.32 2.43
C MET A 99 -7.28 7.49 1.92
N GLU A 100 -7.05 8.69 2.45
CA GLU A 100 -7.74 9.89 1.98
C GLU A 100 -7.41 10.20 0.52
N CYS A 101 -6.14 10.02 0.12
CA CYS A 101 -5.74 10.21 -1.28
C CYS A 101 -6.49 9.27 -2.21
N LEU A 102 -6.65 8.01 -1.81
CA LEU A 102 -7.39 7.02 -2.61
C LEU A 102 -8.86 7.43 -2.74
N LEU A 103 -9.48 7.86 -1.65
CA LEU A 103 -10.87 8.26 -1.67
C LEU A 103 -11.10 9.49 -2.55
N LYS A 104 -10.21 10.48 -2.45
CA LYS A 104 -10.31 11.70 -3.27
C LYS A 104 -10.15 11.42 -4.76
N ALA A 105 -9.35 10.43 -5.10
CA ALA A 105 -9.09 10.06 -6.50
C ALA A 105 -10.10 9.05 -7.04
N ASN A 106 -11.14 8.71 -6.27
CA ASN A 106 -12.13 7.69 -6.63
C ASN A 106 -11.49 6.31 -6.84
N LEU A 107 -10.49 6.01 -6.03
CA LEU A 107 -9.76 4.74 -6.09
C LEU A 107 -10.04 3.87 -4.86
N SER A 108 -11.27 3.94 -4.33
CA SER A 108 -11.67 3.16 -3.15
C SER A 108 -11.54 1.64 -3.39
N ALA A 109 -11.58 1.21 -4.66
CA ALA A 109 -11.38 -0.19 -5.00
C ALA A 109 -10.01 -0.71 -4.56
N ILE A 110 -9.02 0.16 -4.42
CA ILE A 110 -7.70 -0.24 -3.94
C ILE A 110 -7.75 -0.56 -2.45
N ILE A 111 -8.59 0.16 -1.69
CA ILE A 111 -8.82 -0.15 -0.27
C ILE A 111 -9.45 -1.53 -0.16
N GLN A 112 -10.46 -1.80 -1.01
CA GLN A 112 -11.12 -3.11 -1.05
C GLN A 112 -10.11 -4.19 -1.43
N TYR A 113 -9.22 -3.90 -2.37
CA TYR A 113 -8.16 -4.82 -2.74
C TYR A 113 -7.30 -5.20 -1.52
N GLY A 114 -6.95 -4.21 -0.69
CA GLY A 114 -6.15 -4.46 0.50
C GLY A 114 -6.83 -5.41 1.48
N LEU A 115 -8.13 -5.19 1.72
CA LEU A 115 -8.91 -6.07 2.58
C LEU A 115 -8.97 -7.49 2.02
N ASN A 116 -9.28 -7.62 0.73
CA ASN A 116 -9.35 -8.92 0.07
C ASN A 116 -8.00 -9.63 0.10
N TYR A 117 -6.93 -8.90 -0.16
CA TYR A 117 -5.58 -9.46 -0.13
C TYR A 117 -5.25 -10.02 1.26
N TYR A 118 -5.58 -9.26 2.31
CA TYR A 118 -5.35 -9.73 3.68
C TYR A 118 -6.15 -11.00 3.99
N MET A 119 -7.43 -10.98 3.64
CA MET A 119 -8.31 -12.12 3.91
C MET A 119 -7.84 -13.37 3.15
N ASP A 120 -7.53 -13.22 1.87
CA ASP A 120 -7.15 -14.36 1.03
C ASP A 120 -5.76 -14.91 1.38
N THR A 121 -4.82 -14.01 1.73
CA THR A 121 -3.43 -14.40 1.92
C THR A 121 -3.13 -14.86 3.33
N TYR A 122 -3.71 -14.20 4.32
CA TYR A 122 -3.32 -14.42 5.71
C TYR A 122 -4.43 -14.98 6.58
N PHE A 123 -5.64 -14.44 6.44
CA PHE A 123 -6.71 -14.78 7.36
C PHE A 123 -7.26 -16.18 7.09
N LEU A 124 -7.56 -16.48 5.83
CA LEU A 124 -8.14 -17.78 5.47
C LEU A 124 -7.13 -18.91 5.61
N ASP A 125 -5.86 -18.66 5.26
CA ASP A 125 -4.81 -19.67 5.37
C ASP A 125 -4.56 -20.06 6.81
N GLU A 126 -4.76 -19.15 7.75
CA GLU A 126 -4.55 -19.41 9.17
C GLU A 126 -5.73 -20.12 9.83
N GLY A 127 -6.86 -20.15 9.17
CA GLY A 127 -8.06 -20.82 9.65
C GLY A 127 -8.03 -22.33 9.46
N ASP A 128 -7.05 -22.83 8.73
CA ASP A 128 -6.88 -24.25 8.53
C ASP A 128 -6.06 -24.85 9.70
#